data_0914a726b2e901895ebfe40682a2a35a
#
_entry.id   0914a726b2e901895ebfe40682a2a35a
#
_cell.length_a   1.000
_cell.length_b   1.000
_cell.length_c   1.000
_cell.angle_alpha   90.00
_cell.angle_beta   90.00
_cell.angle_gamma   90.00
#
_symmetry.space_group_name_H-M   'P 1'
#
loop_
_entity.id
_entity.type
_entity.pdbx_description
1 polymer ?
#
loop_
_entity_poly.entity_id
_entity_poly.type
_entity_poly.pdbx_seq_one_letter_code
_entity_poly.pdbx_strand_id
1 'polypeptide(L)'
;MSFSSKVKGEICRYIEISKEEALAEISAIMKVSGTIGFSGKGLSFKITTENPASARHIFTVLKDYFDIHSKLLVKKSTSLKKNNIYMVLIEEDMGVRELLKETGIFKEVDDVLTIDYTIEPEMVKTEELKRAYIRGAFIGGGSISNPEKTYH
;
A
#
# COMPACT_ATOMS: atom_id res chain seq x y z
N MET A 1 -3.97 17.54 12.42
CA MET A 1 -3.82 16.11 12.11
C MET A 1 -5.05 15.35 12.61
N SER A 2 -5.66 14.51 11.77
CA SER A 2 -6.84 13.75 12.16
C SER A 2 -6.48 12.59 13.08
N PHE A 3 -7.48 12.04 13.76
CA PHE A 3 -7.30 10.87 14.62
C PHE A 3 -6.81 9.67 13.79
N SER A 4 -7.39 9.44 12.61
CA SER A 4 -6.95 8.37 11.71
C SER A 4 -5.48 8.52 11.32
N SER A 5 -5.05 9.75 11.05
CA SER A 5 -3.65 10.04 10.70
C SER A 5 -2.70 9.71 11.85
N LYS A 6 -3.09 10.02 13.09
CA LYS A 6 -2.29 9.67 14.27
C LYS A 6 -2.17 8.17 14.44
N VAL A 7 -3.28 7.44 14.29
CA VAL A 7 -3.29 5.98 14.43
C VAL A 7 -2.43 5.35 13.33
N LYS A 8 -2.53 5.84 12.09
CA LYS A 8 -1.68 5.36 10.99
C LYS A 8 -0.20 5.59 11.28
N GLY A 9 0.14 6.74 11.84
CA GLY A 9 1.52 7.04 12.22
C GLY A 9 2.04 6.08 13.29
N GLU A 10 1.23 5.72 14.26
CA GLU A 10 1.61 4.76 15.30
C GLU A 10 1.77 3.34 14.76
N ILE A 11 0.84 2.91 13.90
CA ILE A 11 0.90 1.59 13.26
C ILE A 11 2.16 1.45 12.41
N CYS A 12 2.54 2.51 11.70
CA CYS A 12 3.72 2.51 10.85
C CYS A 12 5.04 2.49 11.62
N ARG A 13 5.01 2.66 12.93
CA ARG A 13 6.22 2.52 13.77
C ARG A 13 6.51 1.07 14.15
N TYR A 14 5.59 0.18 13.90
CA TYR A 14 5.78 -1.23 14.17
C TYR A 14 6.84 -1.80 13.22
N ILE A 15 7.86 -2.50 13.77
CA ILE A 15 9.13 -2.62 13.07
C ILE A 15 9.45 -4.01 12.54
N GLU A 16 9.06 -5.08 13.19
CA GLU A 16 9.44 -6.41 12.75
C GLU A 16 8.27 -7.29 12.38
N ILE A 17 8.20 -7.63 11.11
CA ILE A 17 7.22 -8.56 10.57
C ILE A 17 7.96 -9.55 9.65
N SER A 18 7.34 -10.70 9.42
CA SER A 18 7.87 -11.67 8.46
C SER A 18 7.67 -11.17 7.03
N LYS A 19 8.34 -11.79 6.09
CA LYS A 19 8.13 -11.46 4.67
C LYS A 19 6.71 -11.76 4.23
N GLU A 20 6.11 -12.82 4.72
CA GLU A 20 4.72 -13.19 4.42
C GLU A 20 3.76 -12.14 4.95
N GLU A 21 4.01 -11.62 6.15
CA GLU A 21 3.22 -10.52 6.71
C GLU A 21 3.41 -9.24 5.91
N ALA A 22 4.63 -8.95 5.49
CA ALA A 22 4.91 -7.79 4.64
C ALA A 22 4.17 -7.89 3.30
N LEU A 23 4.14 -9.08 2.71
CA LEU A 23 3.41 -9.31 1.47
C LEU A 23 1.91 -9.10 1.65
N ALA A 24 1.34 -9.61 2.73
CA ALA A 24 -0.08 -9.42 3.04
C ALA A 24 -0.40 -7.93 3.23
N GLU A 25 0.43 -7.23 3.97
CA GLU A 25 0.26 -5.80 4.23
C GLU A 25 0.35 -4.97 2.96
N ILE A 26 1.41 -5.18 2.16
CA ILE A 26 1.60 -4.41 0.93
C ILE A 26 0.53 -4.73 -0.12
N SER A 27 0.10 -5.99 -0.17
CA SER A 27 -0.99 -6.41 -1.03
C SER A 27 -2.27 -5.62 -0.75
N ALA A 28 -2.63 -5.51 0.52
CA ALA A 28 -3.82 -4.77 0.94
C ALA A 28 -3.68 -3.28 0.60
N ILE A 29 -2.51 -2.68 0.88
CA ILE A 29 -2.26 -1.27 0.55
C ILE A 29 -2.43 -1.04 -0.95
N MET A 30 -1.81 -1.89 -1.77
CA MET A 30 -1.85 -1.75 -3.22
C MET A 30 -3.28 -1.88 -3.77
N LYS A 31 -4.05 -2.82 -3.23
CA LYS A 31 -5.43 -3.04 -3.67
C LYS A 31 -6.36 -1.90 -3.29
N VAL A 32 -6.12 -1.26 -2.15
CA VAL A 32 -6.98 -0.19 -1.65
C VAL A 32 -6.62 1.17 -2.24
N SER A 33 -5.34 1.49 -2.35
CA SER A 33 -4.91 2.85 -2.71
C SER A 33 -3.97 2.93 -3.91
N GLY A 34 -3.87 1.86 -4.69
CA GLY A 34 -2.98 1.82 -5.83
C GLY A 34 -3.68 1.94 -7.17
N THR A 35 -2.93 2.36 -8.17
CA THR A 35 -3.39 2.51 -9.55
C THR A 35 -2.35 1.97 -10.51
N ILE A 36 -2.79 1.14 -11.45
CA ILE A 36 -1.94 0.62 -12.52
C ILE A 36 -1.86 1.68 -13.63
N GLY A 37 -0.66 1.92 -14.13
CA GLY A 37 -0.44 2.82 -15.24
C GLY A 37 0.39 2.20 -16.35
N PHE A 38 0.17 2.67 -17.56
CA PHE A 38 0.98 2.32 -18.71
C PHE A 38 1.44 3.60 -19.41
N SER A 39 2.70 3.65 -19.76
CA SER A 39 3.27 4.80 -20.44
C SER A 39 4.33 4.34 -21.45
N GLY A 40 4.99 5.27 -22.12
CA GLY A 40 6.11 4.94 -22.99
C GLY A 40 7.25 4.23 -22.27
N LYS A 41 7.31 4.32 -20.94
CA LYS A 41 8.30 3.62 -20.11
C LYS A 41 7.83 2.25 -19.64
N GLY A 42 6.64 1.81 -20.04
CA GLY A 42 6.08 0.52 -19.67
C GLY A 42 5.10 0.59 -18.53
N LEU A 43 5.02 -0.51 -17.80
CA LEU A 43 4.09 -0.70 -16.70
C LEU A 43 4.55 0.06 -15.46
N SER A 44 3.61 0.65 -14.75
CA SER A 44 3.88 1.30 -13.47
C SER A 44 2.75 1.04 -12.48
N PHE A 45 3.05 1.22 -11.20
CA PHE A 45 2.06 1.15 -10.14
C PHE A 45 2.29 2.33 -9.21
N LYS A 46 1.23 3.03 -8.86
CA LYS A 46 1.30 4.23 -8.04
C LYS A 46 0.40 4.08 -6.82
N ILE A 47 0.95 4.31 -5.65
CA ILE A 47 0.22 4.31 -4.38
C ILE A 47 0.19 5.74 -3.87
N THR A 48 -0.99 6.28 -3.55
CA THR A 48 -1.12 7.64 -3.07
C THR A 48 -1.66 7.68 -1.65
N THR A 49 -1.16 8.61 -0.87
CA THR A 49 -1.63 8.84 0.50
C THR A 49 -1.39 10.29 0.90
N GLU A 50 -2.23 10.80 1.78
CA GLU A 50 -2.03 12.12 2.37
C GLU A 50 -1.17 12.07 3.64
N ASN A 51 -0.88 10.87 4.13
CA ASN A 51 -0.13 10.67 5.37
C ASN A 51 1.35 10.41 5.08
N PRO A 52 2.25 11.31 5.49
CA PRO A 52 3.68 11.13 5.22
C PRO A 52 4.28 9.90 5.91
N ALA A 53 3.78 9.53 7.09
CA ALA A 53 4.27 8.34 7.79
C ALA A 53 3.89 7.07 7.04
N SER A 54 2.67 7.02 6.47
CA SER A 54 2.24 5.91 5.62
C SER A 54 3.11 5.79 4.37
N ALA A 55 3.40 6.92 3.73
CA ALA A 55 4.24 6.94 2.53
C ALA A 55 5.64 6.40 2.82
N ARG A 56 6.26 6.84 3.91
CA ARG A 56 7.59 6.36 4.32
C ARG A 56 7.56 4.89 4.68
N HIS A 57 6.51 4.44 5.36
CA HIS A 57 6.35 3.04 5.71
C HIS A 57 6.27 2.16 4.45
N ILE A 58 5.45 2.54 3.49
CA ILE A 58 5.31 1.82 2.22
C ILE A 58 6.65 1.76 1.50
N PHE A 59 7.33 2.89 1.40
CA PHE A 59 8.65 2.96 0.77
C PHE A 59 9.64 2.01 1.45
N THR A 60 9.66 2.00 2.79
CA THR A 60 10.58 1.18 3.59
C THR A 60 10.25 -0.31 3.45
N VAL A 61 8.99 -0.69 3.49
CA VAL A 61 8.57 -2.10 3.32
C VAL A 61 8.96 -2.61 1.95
N LEU A 62 8.74 -1.83 0.90
CA LEU A 62 9.13 -2.22 -0.45
C LEU A 62 10.64 -2.41 -0.57
N LYS A 63 11.41 -1.54 0.05
CA LYS A 63 12.85 -1.61 0.03
C LYS A 63 13.39 -2.79 0.83
N ASP A 64 12.94 -2.94 2.07
CA ASP A 64 13.51 -3.90 3.02
C ASP A 64 13.07 -5.35 2.75
N TYR A 65 11.85 -5.56 2.30
CA TYR A 65 11.31 -6.91 2.12
C TYR A 65 11.27 -7.37 0.66
N PHE A 66 11.26 -6.45 -0.29
CA PHE A 66 11.11 -6.78 -1.72
C PHE A 66 12.26 -6.29 -2.58
N ASP A 67 13.24 -5.61 -1.98
CA ASP A 67 14.35 -5.00 -2.70
C ASP A 67 13.89 -4.09 -3.84
N ILE A 68 12.81 -3.37 -3.61
CA ILE A 68 12.25 -2.42 -4.56
C ILE A 68 12.58 -1.01 -4.10
N HIS A 69 13.36 -0.30 -4.89
CA HIS A 69 13.72 1.09 -4.62
C HIS A 69 12.76 2.01 -5.37
N SER A 70 11.55 2.15 -4.82
CA SER A 70 10.49 2.97 -5.42
C SER A 70 10.84 4.46 -5.37
N LYS A 71 10.14 5.24 -6.17
CA LYS A 71 10.23 6.70 -6.13
C LYS A 71 9.18 7.25 -5.19
N LEU A 72 9.61 8.14 -4.30
CA LEU A 72 8.69 8.84 -3.41
C LEU A 72 8.55 10.28 -3.90
N LEU A 73 7.35 10.62 -4.35
CA LEU A 73 7.06 11.92 -4.92
C LEU A 73 6.08 12.66 -4.00
N VAL A 74 6.22 13.97 -3.95
CA VAL A 74 5.35 14.82 -3.14
C VAL A 74 4.68 15.82 -4.06
N LYS A 75 3.35 15.83 -4.07
CA LYS A 75 2.57 16.83 -4.78
C LYS A 75 1.98 17.80 -3.76
N LYS A 76 2.40 19.05 -3.82
CA LYS A 76 1.84 20.07 -2.94
C LYS A 76 0.44 20.44 -3.39
N SER A 77 -0.48 20.43 -2.43
CA SER A 77 -1.86 20.85 -2.70
C SER A 77 -1.93 22.36 -2.84
N THR A 78 -2.62 22.82 -3.90
CA THR A 78 -2.95 24.23 -4.09
C THR A 78 -4.34 24.56 -3.54
N SER A 79 -5.03 23.56 -2.98
CA SER A 79 -6.37 23.74 -2.44
C SER A 79 -6.33 24.34 -1.03
N LEU A 80 -7.49 24.80 -0.57
CA LEU A 80 -7.66 25.37 0.77
C LEU A 80 -7.32 24.39 1.89
N LYS A 81 -7.34 23.09 1.64
CA LYS A 81 -7.02 22.07 2.63
C LYS A 81 -5.53 21.91 2.90
N LYS A 82 -4.69 22.43 2.02
CA LYS A 82 -3.22 22.48 2.18
C LYS A 82 -2.54 21.14 2.52
N ASN A 83 -3.17 20.00 2.30
CA ASN A 83 -2.55 18.70 2.53
C ASN A 83 -1.75 18.29 1.31
N ASN A 84 -0.52 17.88 1.54
CA ASN A 84 0.31 17.30 0.49
C ASN A 84 -0.17 15.91 0.15
N ILE A 85 0.03 15.51 -1.10
CA ILE A 85 -0.22 14.14 -1.55
C ILE A 85 1.14 13.49 -1.78
N TYR A 86 1.33 12.33 -1.15
CA TYR A 86 2.54 11.54 -1.31
C TYR A 86 2.26 10.38 -2.24
N MET A 87 3.17 10.15 -3.16
CA MET A 87 3.02 9.09 -4.16
C MET A 87 4.24 8.18 -4.12
N VAL A 88 4.00 6.89 -3.96
CA VAL A 88 5.03 5.87 -4.09
C VAL A 88 4.86 5.25 -5.48
N LEU A 89 5.85 5.44 -6.33
CA LEU A 89 5.81 5.00 -7.72
C LEU A 89 6.79 3.86 -7.95
N ILE A 90 6.27 2.77 -8.51
CA ILE A 90 7.06 1.60 -8.88
C ILE A 90 6.98 1.45 -10.39
N GLU A 91 8.13 1.48 -11.07
CA GLU A 91 8.20 1.42 -12.52
C GLU A 91 8.70 0.05 -13.00
N GLU A 92 8.69 -0.15 -14.31
CA GLU A 92 9.00 -1.45 -14.93
C GLU A 92 10.42 -1.93 -14.55
N ASP A 93 11.39 -1.03 -14.51
CA ASP A 93 12.77 -1.35 -14.17
C ASP A 93 13.01 -1.55 -12.67
N MET A 94 12.00 -1.33 -11.87
CA MET A 94 12.06 -1.49 -10.40
C MET A 94 11.45 -2.80 -9.91
N GLY A 95 10.92 -3.64 -10.81
CA GLY A 95 10.31 -4.93 -10.43
C GLY A 95 8.82 -4.86 -10.19
N VAL A 96 8.12 -3.90 -10.80
CA VAL A 96 6.67 -3.74 -10.62
C VAL A 96 5.88 -4.98 -11.04
N ARG A 97 6.29 -5.62 -12.14
CA ARG A 97 5.58 -6.77 -12.68
C ARG A 97 5.63 -7.96 -11.73
N GLU A 98 6.79 -8.25 -11.18
CA GLU A 98 6.98 -9.31 -10.21
C GLU A 98 6.18 -9.06 -8.94
N LEU A 99 6.15 -7.83 -8.47
CA LEU A 99 5.38 -7.45 -7.29
C LEU A 99 3.88 -7.63 -7.53
N LEU A 100 3.38 -7.23 -8.69
CA LEU A 100 1.97 -7.40 -9.04
C LEU A 100 1.58 -8.88 -9.10
N LYS A 101 2.49 -9.73 -9.55
CA LYS A 101 2.27 -11.18 -9.54
C LYS A 101 2.31 -11.75 -8.12
N GLU A 102 3.27 -11.35 -7.29
CA GLU A 102 3.38 -11.82 -5.91
C GLU A 102 2.15 -11.43 -5.07
N THR A 103 1.59 -10.25 -5.30
CA THR A 103 0.40 -9.78 -4.59
C THR A 103 -0.89 -10.40 -5.13
N GLY A 104 -0.84 -11.11 -6.25
CA GLY A 104 -2.01 -11.71 -6.88
C GLY A 104 -2.84 -10.72 -7.69
N ILE A 105 -2.42 -9.46 -7.78
CA ILE A 105 -3.12 -8.47 -8.61
C ILE A 105 -3.01 -8.84 -10.08
N PHE A 106 -1.84 -9.31 -10.52
CA PHE A 106 -1.68 -9.90 -11.85
C PHE A 106 -1.74 -11.42 -11.74
N LYS A 107 -2.61 -12.03 -12.55
CA LYS A 107 -2.74 -13.48 -12.68
C LYS A 107 -2.69 -13.87 -14.14
N GLU A 108 -1.96 -14.91 -14.46
CA GLU A 108 -1.96 -15.50 -15.79
C GLU A 108 -2.84 -16.74 -15.79
N VAL A 109 -3.87 -16.73 -16.63
CA VAL A 109 -4.76 -17.87 -16.83
C VAL A 109 -4.80 -18.12 -18.33
N ASP A 110 -4.36 -19.31 -18.77
CA ASP A 110 -4.31 -19.70 -20.18
C ASP A 110 -3.58 -18.66 -21.06
N ASP A 111 -2.41 -18.21 -20.60
CA ASP A 111 -1.56 -17.23 -21.24
C ASP A 111 -2.19 -15.83 -21.35
N VAL A 112 -3.32 -15.60 -20.66
CA VAL A 112 -3.96 -14.30 -20.59
C VAL A 112 -3.68 -13.67 -19.23
N LEU A 113 -3.15 -12.43 -19.26
CA LEU A 113 -2.89 -11.67 -18.05
C LEU A 113 -4.18 -10.98 -17.59
N THR A 114 -4.62 -11.27 -16.37
CA THR A 114 -5.81 -10.67 -15.79
C THR A 114 -5.45 -9.88 -14.54
N ILE A 115 -6.26 -8.88 -14.24
CA ILE A 115 -6.12 -8.05 -13.04
C ILE A 115 -7.19 -8.52 -12.04
N ASP A 116 -6.75 -8.86 -10.83
CA ASP A 116 -7.63 -9.38 -9.80
C ASP A 116 -7.34 -8.70 -8.47
N TYR A 117 -8.32 -7.99 -7.93
CA TYR A 117 -8.21 -7.30 -6.65
C TYR A 117 -8.81 -8.09 -5.49
N THR A 118 -9.23 -9.33 -5.72
CA THR A 118 -9.75 -10.16 -4.63
C THR A 118 -8.62 -10.61 -3.70
N ILE A 119 -8.98 -10.97 -2.47
CA ILE A 119 -8.01 -11.41 -1.49
C ILE A 119 -7.59 -12.85 -1.79
N GLU A 120 -6.28 -13.07 -1.92
CA GLU A 120 -5.75 -14.42 -2.04
C GLU A 120 -5.89 -15.15 -0.71
N PRO A 121 -6.52 -16.34 -0.68
CA PRO A 121 -6.69 -17.09 0.58
C PRO A 121 -5.38 -17.35 1.33
N GLU A 122 -4.30 -17.59 0.61
CA GLU A 122 -2.98 -17.83 1.21
C GLU A 122 -2.45 -16.64 2.00
N MET A 123 -2.84 -15.41 1.63
CA MET A 123 -2.40 -14.18 2.30
C MET A 123 -3.11 -13.93 3.62
N VAL A 124 -4.19 -14.65 3.89
CA VAL A 124 -4.98 -14.46 5.11
C VAL A 124 -5.24 -15.80 5.83
N LYS A 125 -4.37 -16.77 5.64
CA LYS A 125 -4.57 -18.12 6.19
C LYS A 125 -4.27 -18.23 7.68
N THR A 126 -3.48 -17.31 8.25
CA THR A 126 -3.17 -17.30 9.69
C THR A 126 -3.69 -16.01 10.32
N GLU A 127 -3.78 -15.99 11.65
CA GLU A 127 -4.19 -14.78 12.37
C GLU A 127 -3.20 -13.64 12.16
N GLU A 128 -1.91 -13.93 12.14
CA GLU A 128 -0.86 -12.94 11.91
C GLU A 128 -0.99 -12.32 10.52
N LEU A 129 -1.27 -13.14 9.51
CA LEU A 129 -1.45 -12.66 8.13
C LEU A 129 -2.73 -11.85 7.99
N LYS A 130 -3.81 -12.27 8.65
CA LYS A 130 -5.07 -11.50 8.66
C LYS A 130 -4.85 -10.12 9.27
N ARG A 131 -4.14 -10.04 10.38
CA ARG A 131 -3.81 -8.77 11.02
C ARG A 131 -2.95 -7.88 10.13
N ALA A 132 -1.95 -8.47 9.49
CA ALA A 132 -1.10 -7.73 8.55
C ALA A 132 -1.91 -7.19 7.37
N TYR A 133 -2.82 -7.99 6.84
CA TYR A 133 -3.69 -7.57 5.73
C TYR A 133 -4.61 -6.43 6.15
N ILE A 134 -5.26 -6.56 7.31
CA ILE A 134 -6.16 -5.51 7.84
C ILE A 134 -5.37 -4.23 8.11
N ARG A 135 -4.17 -4.35 8.68
CA ARG A 135 -3.30 -3.20 8.92
C ARG A 135 -2.98 -2.48 7.60
N GLY A 136 -2.65 -3.24 6.56
CA GLY A 136 -2.37 -2.67 5.24
C GLY A 136 -3.59 -1.98 4.64
N ALA A 137 -4.76 -2.60 4.73
CA ALA A 137 -6.01 -2.00 4.25
C ALA A 137 -6.31 -0.69 4.98
N PHE A 138 -6.07 -0.64 6.28
CA PHE A 138 -6.25 0.58 7.07
C PHE A 138 -5.24 1.66 6.67
N ILE A 139 -3.97 1.32 6.53
CA ILE A 139 -2.94 2.26 6.08
C ILE A 139 -3.30 2.84 4.70
N GLY A 140 -3.80 1.99 3.80
CA GLY A 140 -4.15 2.40 2.45
C GLY A 140 -5.36 3.29 2.37
N GLY A 141 -6.43 2.98 3.10
CA GLY A 141 -7.68 3.72 2.91
C GLY A 141 -8.63 3.70 4.08
N GLY A 142 -8.25 3.07 5.19
CA GLY A 142 -9.11 3.00 6.35
C GLY A 142 -9.22 4.33 7.09
N SER A 143 -10.28 4.47 7.85
CA SER A 143 -10.41 5.58 8.79
C SER A 143 -11.01 5.06 10.09
N ILE A 144 -10.72 5.76 11.16
CA ILE A 144 -11.21 5.43 12.47
C ILE A 144 -11.63 6.70 13.20
N SER A 145 -12.80 6.68 13.82
CA SER A 145 -13.29 7.79 14.59
C SER A 145 -12.70 7.78 15.99
N ASN A 146 -12.40 8.97 16.51
CA ASN A 146 -11.95 9.10 17.89
C ASN A 146 -13.13 8.80 18.82
N PRO A 147 -13.06 7.74 19.64
CA PRO A 147 -14.17 7.35 20.51
C PRO A 147 -14.51 8.39 21.59
N GLU A 148 -13.58 9.31 21.89
CA GLU A 148 -13.81 10.38 22.88
C GLU A 148 -14.55 11.57 22.29
N LYS A 149 -14.50 11.77 20.98
CA LYS A 149 -15.05 12.97 20.34
C LYS A 149 -16.32 12.73 19.57
N THR A 150 -16.49 11.55 19.00
CA THR A 150 -17.60 11.26 18.12
C THR A 150 -18.22 9.95 18.47
N TYR A 151 -19.51 9.96 18.69
CA TYR A 151 -20.27 8.75 18.97
C TYR A 151 -21.28 8.54 17.86
N HIS A 152 -21.14 7.44 17.14
CA HIS A 152 -22.04 7.08 16.08
C HIS A 152 -22.63 5.71 16.27
#